data_a468416b28d3112a487ea273c0aab85f
#
_entry.id   a468416b28d3112a487ea273c0aab85f
#
_cell.length_a   1.000
_cell.length_b   1.000
_cell.length_c   1.000
_cell.angle_alpha   90.00
_cell.angle_beta   90.00
_cell.angle_gamma   90.00
#
_symmetry.space_group_name_H-M   'P 1'
#
loop_
_entity.id
_entity.type
_entity.pdbx_description
1 polymer ?
#
loop_
_entity_poly.entity_id
_entity_poly.type
_entity_poly.pdbx_seq_one_letter_code
_entity_poly.pdbx_strand_id
1 'polypeptide(L)'
;NYENRIFPLDGEHALCICRDITEAEAAKHELEMVKYALNNVDEEIYACSLDGTMEYANEQFRVRHDVEGDLSQHKVYDFWSYEGSRLQWEARLAKIRRDNGSHKYTVRFKNEQGRIVAWDIVAYIIYDYFQEREIVWFFGRDATLRIEHENKVKEMNSILDSILNNIPVYLFVKDPGNEFRYLYWNRAFEEYSRIPASRALGHTDYEIFPSPKDAEHFRQDDLTLLRTGERQTFIEEYVSATGETRIVN
;
A
#
# COMPACT_ATOMS: atom_id res chain seq x y z
N ASN A 1 27.14 -15.24 33.84
CA ASN A 1 27.03 -16.71 33.78
C ASN A 1 28.42 -17.32 33.66
N TYR A 2 28.65 -18.41 34.39
CA TYR A 2 29.93 -19.14 34.35
C TYR A 2 29.69 -20.61 34.05
N GLU A 3 30.44 -21.17 33.10
CA GLU A 3 30.54 -22.60 32.87
C GLU A 3 31.68 -23.11 33.70
N ASN A 4 31.42 -24.10 34.59
CA ASN A 4 32.41 -24.73 35.42
C ASN A 4 32.64 -26.18 34.97
N ARG A 5 33.87 -26.54 34.68
CA ARG A 5 34.28 -27.92 34.40
C ARG A 5 35.24 -28.38 35.47
N ILE A 6 34.89 -29.44 36.14
CA ILE A 6 35.66 -29.99 37.26
C ILE A 6 36.22 -31.37 36.85
N PHE A 7 37.50 -31.52 37.00
CA PHE A 7 38.22 -32.73 36.65
C PHE A 7 38.98 -33.26 37.89
N PRO A 8 38.92 -34.53 38.21
CA PRO A 8 39.79 -35.10 39.24
C PRO A 8 41.25 -35.07 38.78
N LEU A 9 42.16 -34.55 39.59
CA LEU A 9 43.61 -34.55 39.34
C LEU A 9 44.31 -35.76 40.00
N ASP A 10 43.91 -36.07 41.24
CA ASP A 10 44.30 -37.21 42.02
C ASP A 10 43.24 -37.50 43.10
N GLY A 11 43.48 -38.36 44.05
CA GLY A 11 42.54 -38.76 45.11
C GLY A 11 42.17 -37.62 46.09
N GLU A 12 42.91 -36.49 46.07
CA GLU A 12 42.73 -35.38 47.02
C GLU A 12 42.51 -34.02 46.32
N HIS A 13 42.77 -33.91 44.99
CA HIS A 13 42.74 -32.66 44.27
C HIS A 13 41.79 -32.71 43.05
N ALA A 14 41.16 -31.63 42.80
CA ALA A 14 40.32 -31.41 41.60
C ALA A 14 40.71 -30.10 40.88
N LEU A 15 40.77 -30.15 39.55
CA LEU A 15 40.95 -28.99 38.70
C LEU A 15 39.57 -28.42 38.37
N CYS A 16 39.34 -27.16 38.71
CA CYS A 16 38.15 -26.42 38.29
C CYS A 16 38.54 -25.41 37.22
N ILE A 17 37.95 -25.50 36.07
CA ILE A 17 38.06 -24.52 34.98
C ILE A 17 36.78 -23.74 34.95
N CYS A 18 36.85 -22.45 35.27
CA CYS A 18 35.73 -21.51 35.16
C CYS A 18 35.86 -20.66 33.88
N ARG A 19 34.85 -20.67 33.08
CA ARG A 19 34.76 -19.82 31.89
C ARG A 19 33.59 -18.85 32.03
N ASP A 20 33.84 -17.57 31.88
CA ASP A 20 32.73 -16.60 31.73
C ASP A 20 32.07 -16.75 30.37
N ILE A 21 30.80 -17.09 30.38
CA ILE A 21 29.97 -17.30 29.18
C ILE A 21 28.87 -16.25 29.07
N THR A 22 28.95 -15.15 29.87
CA THR A 22 27.87 -14.14 29.93
C THR A 22 27.59 -13.52 28.57
N GLU A 23 28.64 -13.14 27.84
CA GLU A 23 28.47 -12.54 26.49
C GLU A 23 27.94 -13.56 25.47
N ALA A 24 28.42 -14.82 25.55
CA ALA A 24 27.97 -15.87 24.64
C ALA A 24 26.48 -16.22 24.87
N GLU A 25 26.04 -16.30 26.13
CA GLU A 25 24.64 -16.54 26.46
C GLU A 25 23.76 -15.34 26.10
N ALA A 26 24.22 -14.09 26.29
CA ALA A 26 23.52 -12.90 25.88
C ALA A 26 23.33 -12.86 24.35
N ALA A 27 24.36 -13.11 23.57
CA ALA A 27 24.28 -13.17 22.11
C ALA A 27 23.36 -14.30 21.61
N LYS A 28 23.41 -15.47 22.27
CA LYS A 28 22.50 -16.57 21.96
C LYS A 28 21.04 -16.20 22.24
N HIS A 29 20.78 -15.59 23.38
CA HIS A 29 19.44 -15.13 23.74
C HIS A 29 18.91 -14.08 22.74
N GLU A 30 19.72 -13.11 22.35
CA GLU A 30 19.39 -12.11 21.34
C GLU A 30 19.03 -12.77 19.99
N LEU A 31 19.84 -13.76 19.55
CA LEU A 31 19.56 -14.50 18.32
C LEU A 31 18.24 -15.29 18.40
N GLU A 32 17.95 -15.91 19.54
CA GLU A 32 16.69 -16.63 19.77
C GLU A 32 15.49 -15.68 19.73
N MET A 33 15.60 -14.49 20.32
CA MET A 33 14.58 -13.46 20.28
C MET A 33 14.33 -12.95 18.84
N VAL A 34 15.38 -12.71 18.06
CA VAL A 34 15.25 -12.31 16.65
C VAL A 34 14.58 -13.42 15.83
N LYS A 35 15.00 -14.67 15.99
CA LYS A 35 14.36 -15.81 15.31
C LYS A 35 12.88 -15.94 15.69
N TYR A 36 12.56 -15.81 16.97
CA TYR A 36 11.18 -15.83 17.43
C TYR A 36 10.36 -14.71 16.78
N ALA A 37 10.87 -13.48 16.75
CA ALA A 37 10.22 -12.37 16.12
C ALA A 37 9.96 -12.62 14.62
N LEU A 38 10.98 -13.07 13.86
CA LEU A 38 10.86 -13.36 12.44
C LEU A 38 9.85 -14.48 12.12
N ASN A 39 9.70 -15.46 13.02
CA ASN A 39 8.76 -16.56 12.83
C ASN A 39 7.30 -16.23 13.23
N ASN A 40 7.08 -15.14 14.00
CA ASN A 40 5.76 -14.75 14.48
C ASN A 40 5.19 -13.51 13.76
N VAL A 41 5.82 -13.03 12.69
CA VAL A 41 5.22 -12.01 11.82
C VAL A 41 4.34 -12.68 10.76
N ASP A 42 3.30 -11.98 10.32
CA ASP A 42 2.40 -12.46 9.26
C ASP A 42 3.01 -12.33 7.84
N GLU A 43 4.25 -11.91 7.75
CA GLU A 43 4.98 -11.70 6.50
C GLU A 43 5.85 -12.92 6.18
N GLU A 44 5.96 -13.27 4.91
CA GLU A 44 6.94 -14.21 4.43
C GLU A 44 8.32 -13.54 4.38
N ILE A 45 9.29 -14.08 5.13
CA ILE A 45 10.66 -13.59 5.12
C ILE A 45 11.56 -14.74 4.66
N TYR A 46 12.25 -14.51 3.55
CA TYR A 46 13.15 -15.52 3.01
C TYR A 46 14.36 -14.87 2.34
N ALA A 47 15.43 -15.65 2.22
CA ALA A 47 16.67 -15.21 1.61
C ALA A 47 17.27 -16.28 0.70
N CYS A 48 17.98 -15.83 -0.32
CA CYS A 48 18.69 -16.69 -1.24
C CYS A 48 20.01 -16.06 -1.69
N SER A 49 20.92 -16.88 -2.18
CA SER A 49 22.12 -16.44 -2.90
C SER A 49 21.77 -15.83 -4.25
N LEU A 50 22.74 -15.20 -4.91
CA LEU A 50 22.54 -14.58 -6.23
C LEU A 50 22.15 -15.58 -7.33
N ASP A 51 22.48 -16.84 -7.19
CA ASP A 51 22.06 -17.91 -8.11
C ASP A 51 20.65 -18.45 -7.82
N GLY A 52 19.99 -17.88 -6.79
CA GLY A 52 18.64 -18.21 -6.36
C GLY A 52 18.56 -19.36 -5.36
N THR A 53 19.67 -19.97 -4.89
CA THR A 53 19.63 -21.03 -3.89
C THR A 53 19.10 -20.50 -2.57
N MET A 54 18.05 -21.13 -2.03
CA MET A 54 17.43 -20.73 -0.78
C MET A 54 18.36 -20.97 0.40
N GLU A 55 18.45 -20.00 1.31
CA GLU A 55 19.32 -20.07 2.50
C GLU A 55 18.55 -19.86 3.79
N TYR A 56 17.50 -19.07 3.74
CA TYR A 56 16.64 -18.80 4.88
C TYR A 56 15.19 -18.72 4.45
N ALA A 57 14.30 -19.18 5.30
CA ALA A 57 12.87 -18.94 5.22
C ALA A 57 12.28 -19.02 6.63
N ASN A 58 11.43 -18.03 6.98
CA ASN A 58 10.68 -18.07 8.22
C ASN A 58 9.53 -19.09 8.16
N GLU A 59 8.90 -19.33 9.30
CA GLU A 59 7.82 -20.32 9.42
C GLU A 59 6.64 -20.03 8.49
N GLN A 60 6.29 -18.75 8.29
CA GLN A 60 5.20 -18.37 7.39
C GLN A 60 5.46 -18.79 5.94
N PHE A 61 6.67 -18.59 5.45
CA PHE A 61 7.06 -19.06 4.12
C PHE A 61 7.01 -20.59 4.04
N ARG A 62 7.59 -21.29 5.02
CA ARG A 62 7.67 -22.76 5.04
C ARG A 62 6.28 -23.41 5.03
N VAL A 63 5.39 -22.94 5.89
CA VAL A 63 4.00 -23.44 5.97
C VAL A 63 3.22 -23.19 4.68
N ARG A 64 3.35 -22.00 4.10
CA ARG A 64 2.61 -21.66 2.89
C ARG A 64 3.05 -22.45 1.66
N HIS A 65 4.34 -22.71 1.54
CA HIS A 65 4.93 -23.37 0.38
C HIS A 65 5.21 -24.84 0.60
N ASP A 66 4.75 -25.40 1.72
CA ASP A 66 4.94 -26.82 2.12
C ASP A 66 6.42 -27.25 2.04
N VAL A 67 7.31 -26.41 2.60
CA VAL A 67 8.76 -26.64 2.56
C VAL A 67 9.24 -27.21 3.87
N GLU A 68 9.62 -28.48 3.83
CA GLU A 68 10.26 -29.16 4.95
C GLU A 68 11.76 -29.41 4.67
N GLY A 69 12.55 -29.50 5.74
CA GLY A 69 13.94 -29.90 5.66
C GLY A 69 14.91 -28.83 5.15
N ASP A 70 15.85 -29.25 4.30
CA ASP A 70 16.98 -28.43 3.84
C ASP A 70 16.57 -27.50 2.69
N LEU A 71 16.64 -26.19 2.94
CA LEU A 71 16.32 -25.16 1.96
C LEU A 71 17.29 -25.10 0.78
N SER A 72 18.54 -25.53 0.96
CA SER A 72 19.58 -25.44 -0.09
C SER A 72 19.28 -26.27 -1.34
N GLN A 73 18.34 -27.20 -1.24
CA GLN A 73 17.87 -28.02 -2.36
C GLN A 73 16.87 -27.28 -3.26
N HIS A 74 16.40 -26.11 -2.85
CA HIS A 74 15.39 -25.34 -3.57
C HIS A 74 15.98 -24.05 -4.13
N LYS A 75 15.42 -23.62 -5.26
CA LYS A 75 15.66 -22.30 -5.82
C LYS A 75 14.47 -21.40 -5.54
N VAL A 76 14.70 -20.13 -5.26
CA VAL A 76 13.65 -19.15 -4.98
C VAL A 76 12.55 -19.11 -6.06
N TYR A 77 12.91 -19.36 -7.29
CA TYR A 77 11.99 -19.37 -8.41
C TYR A 77 11.20 -20.68 -8.58
N ASP A 78 11.48 -21.74 -7.81
CA ASP A 78 10.67 -22.95 -7.76
C ASP A 78 9.29 -22.66 -7.12
N PHE A 79 9.23 -21.64 -6.27
CA PHE A 79 8.02 -21.18 -5.58
C PHE A 79 7.20 -20.16 -6.37
N TRP A 80 7.62 -19.81 -7.58
CA TRP A 80 6.89 -18.86 -8.40
C TRP A 80 5.92 -19.57 -9.33
N SER A 81 4.68 -19.13 -9.35
CA SER A 81 3.55 -19.80 -10.03
C SER A 81 3.54 -19.66 -11.57
N TYR A 82 4.67 -19.45 -12.25
CA TYR A 82 4.70 -19.22 -13.69
C TYR A 82 5.96 -19.75 -14.37
N GLU A 83 5.84 -20.12 -15.64
CA GLU A 83 6.96 -20.59 -16.46
C GLU A 83 8.00 -19.51 -16.77
N GLY A 84 9.28 -19.90 -16.93
CA GLY A 84 10.37 -18.97 -17.25
C GLY A 84 11.03 -18.30 -16.04
N SER A 85 10.87 -18.88 -14.87
CA SER A 85 11.29 -18.36 -13.58
C SER A 85 12.77 -17.94 -13.50
N ARG A 86 13.72 -18.66 -14.13
CA ARG A 86 15.14 -18.31 -14.11
C ARG A 86 15.46 -17.00 -14.84
N LEU A 87 14.93 -16.81 -16.06
CA LEU A 87 15.11 -15.56 -16.79
C LEU A 87 14.53 -14.36 -16.06
N GLN A 88 13.41 -14.58 -15.38
CA GLN A 88 12.77 -13.55 -14.55
C GLN A 88 13.58 -13.27 -13.27
N TRP A 89 14.26 -14.27 -12.73
CA TRP A 89 15.18 -14.09 -11.63
C TRP A 89 16.32 -13.12 -11.99
N GLU A 90 17.01 -13.35 -13.10
CA GLU A 90 18.09 -12.48 -13.57
C GLU A 90 17.58 -11.05 -13.82
N ALA A 91 16.42 -10.91 -14.47
CA ALA A 91 15.79 -9.61 -14.69
C ALA A 91 15.42 -8.89 -13.38
N ARG A 92 14.99 -9.65 -12.35
CA ARG A 92 14.66 -9.12 -11.03
C ARG A 92 15.91 -8.65 -10.29
N LEU A 93 16.98 -9.43 -10.28
CA LEU A 93 18.27 -9.02 -9.73
C LEU A 93 18.78 -7.72 -10.38
N ALA A 94 18.67 -7.62 -11.70
CA ALA A 94 19.05 -6.42 -12.42
C ALA A 94 18.22 -5.20 -12.00
N LYS A 95 16.95 -5.38 -11.70
CA LYS A 95 16.08 -4.31 -11.17
C LYS A 95 16.48 -3.89 -9.75
N ILE A 96 16.70 -4.85 -8.85
CA ILE A 96 17.11 -4.56 -7.48
C ILE A 96 18.42 -3.76 -7.47
N ARG A 97 19.41 -4.16 -8.29
CA ARG A 97 20.69 -3.44 -8.42
C ARG A 97 20.53 -2.03 -8.97
N ARG A 98 19.67 -1.84 -9.99
CA ARG A 98 19.39 -0.52 -10.57
C ARG A 98 18.71 0.40 -9.56
N ASP A 99 17.87 -0.14 -8.68
CA ASP A 99 17.13 0.59 -7.67
C ASP A 99 17.93 0.69 -6.34
N ASN A 100 19.24 0.80 -6.42
CA ASN A 100 20.13 1.00 -5.28
C ASN A 100 20.11 -0.15 -4.25
N GLY A 101 19.96 -1.39 -4.71
CA GLY A 101 19.96 -2.58 -3.85
C GLY A 101 18.62 -2.88 -3.17
N SER A 102 17.55 -2.15 -3.51
CA SER A 102 16.19 -2.38 -2.99
C SER A 102 15.16 -2.22 -4.10
N HIS A 103 14.22 -3.17 -4.21
CA HIS A 103 13.12 -3.08 -5.18
C HIS A 103 11.80 -3.52 -4.56
N LYS A 104 10.76 -2.67 -4.69
CA LYS A 104 9.41 -2.95 -4.23
C LYS A 104 8.48 -3.20 -5.42
N TYR A 105 7.68 -4.28 -5.35
CA TYR A 105 6.74 -4.63 -6.40
C TYR A 105 5.58 -5.44 -5.86
N THR A 106 4.46 -5.43 -6.61
CA THR A 106 3.30 -6.27 -6.32
C THR A 106 3.20 -7.37 -7.37
N VAL A 107 3.08 -8.61 -6.92
CA VAL A 107 2.75 -9.76 -7.79
C VAL A 107 1.29 -10.14 -7.63
N ARG A 108 0.68 -10.65 -8.72
CA ARG A 108 -0.67 -11.21 -8.70
C ARG A 108 -0.63 -12.59 -9.34
N PHE A 109 -1.21 -13.55 -8.66
CA PHE A 109 -1.29 -14.92 -9.16
C PHE A 109 -2.60 -15.58 -8.73
N LYS A 110 -2.94 -16.70 -9.35
CA LYS A 110 -4.06 -17.54 -8.92
C LYS A 110 -3.55 -18.53 -7.90
N ASN A 111 -4.22 -18.58 -6.75
CA ASN A 111 -3.96 -19.64 -5.76
C ASN A 111 -4.57 -20.99 -6.22
N GLU A 112 -4.36 -22.04 -5.48
CA GLU A 112 -4.88 -23.39 -5.78
C GLU A 112 -6.41 -23.45 -5.91
N GLN A 113 -7.12 -22.54 -5.26
CA GLN A 113 -8.58 -22.41 -5.34
C GLN A 113 -9.03 -21.57 -6.54
N GLY A 114 -8.10 -21.13 -7.41
CA GLY A 114 -8.38 -20.31 -8.58
C GLY A 114 -8.65 -18.83 -8.29
N ARG A 115 -8.56 -18.38 -7.02
CA ARG A 115 -8.73 -16.98 -6.61
C ARG A 115 -7.45 -16.19 -6.93
N ILE A 116 -7.63 -14.98 -7.47
CA ILE A 116 -6.52 -14.06 -7.66
C ILE A 116 -6.13 -13.50 -6.29
N VAL A 117 -4.88 -13.69 -5.92
CA VAL A 117 -4.24 -13.12 -4.73
C VAL A 117 -3.14 -12.16 -5.14
N ALA A 118 -2.87 -11.18 -4.30
CA ALA A 118 -1.87 -10.17 -4.54
C ALA A 118 -0.89 -10.10 -3.37
N TRP A 119 0.39 -10.01 -3.68
CA TRP A 119 1.47 -9.93 -2.71
C TRP A 119 2.33 -8.72 -2.97
N ASP A 120 2.52 -7.89 -1.94
CA ASP A 120 3.53 -6.85 -1.93
C ASP A 120 4.85 -7.46 -1.47
N ILE A 121 5.86 -7.34 -2.30
CA ILE A 121 7.19 -7.88 -2.03
C ILE A 121 8.20 -6.74 -2.04
N VAL A 122 9.05 -6.72 -1.04
CA VAL A 122 10.24 -5.87 -1.00
C VAL A 122 11.47 -6.78 -1.01
N ALA A 123 12.36 -6.56 -1.95
CA ALA A 123 13.59 -7.30 -2.08
C ALA A 123 14.80 -6.40 -1.83
N TYR A 124 15.80 -6.92 -1.10
CA TYR A 124 17.05 -6.23 -0.81
C TYR A 124 18.24 -7.10 -1.18
N ILE A 125 19.27 -6.51 -1.78
CA ILE A 125 20.60 -7.12 -1.86
C ILE A 125 21.42 -6.59 -0.67
N ILE A 126 21.87 -7.48 0.20
CA ILE A 126 22.65 -7.17 1.40
C ILE A 126 24.00 -7.89 1.28
N TYR A 127 25.08 -7.21 1.61
CA TYR A 127 26.40 -7.83 1.66
C TYR A 127 26.61 -8.50 3.02
N ASP A 128 26.83 -9.81 2.98
CA ASP A 128 27.20 -10.62 4.16
C ASP A 128 28.71 -10.54 4.35
N TYR A 129 29.13 -9.73 5.32
CA TYR A 129 30.56 -9.55 5.65
C TYR A 129 31.23 -10.78 6.24
N PHE A 130 30.44 -11.72 6.76
CA PHE A 130 30.99 -12.96 7.35
C PHE A 130 31.35 -13.98 6.27
N GLN A 131 30.49 -14.09 5.25
CA GLN A 131 30.70 -14.98 4.10
C GLN A 131 31.27 -14.27 2.88
N GLU A 132 31.54 -12.97 2.98
CA GLU A 132 32.10 -12.10 1.93
C GLU A 132 31.33 -12.19 0.61
N ARG A 133 29.99 -12.21 0.65
CA ARG A 133 29.12 -12.33 -0.52
C ARG A 133 27.81 -11.56 -0.39
N GLU A 134 27.16 -11.32 -1.52
CA GLU A 134 25.81 -10.75 -1.56
C GLU A 134 24.75 -11.82 -1.36
N ILE A 135 23.71 -11.47 -0.57
CA ILE A 135 22.52 -12.27 -0.31
C ILE A 135 21.29 -11.41 -0.66
N VAL A 136 20.26 -12.02 -1.23
CA VAL A 136 18.99 -11.36 -1.53
C VAL A 136 17.96 -11.75 -0.48
N TRP A 137 17.45 -10.75 0.22
CA TRP A 137 16.36 -10.87 1.20
C TRP A 137 15.05 -10.43 0.61
N PHE A 138 13.98 -11.14 0.93
CA PHE A 138 12.62 -10.84 0.53
C PHE A 138 11.70 -10.74 1.73
N PHE A 139 10.82 -9.75 1.68
CA PHE A 139 9.75 -9.53 2.64
C PHE A 139 8.44 -9.47 1.84
N GLY A 140 7.61 -10.49 2.01
CA GLY A 140 6.35 -10.65 1.29
C GLY A 140 5.16 -10.50 2.22
N ARG A 141 4.19 -9.65 1.85
CA ARG A 141 2.95 -9.44 2.60
C ARG A 141 1.75 -9.63 1.71
N ASP A 142 0.74 -10.35 2.21
CA ASP A 142 -0.54 -10.47 1.52
C ASP A 142 -1.22 -9.09 1.43
N ALA A 143 -1.43 -8.64 0.21
CA ALA A 143 -2.07 -7.36 -0.13
C ALA A 143 -3.46 -7.55 -0.75
N THR A 144 -3.98 -8.78 -0.77
CA THR A 144 -5.21 -9.13 -1.48
C THR A 144 -6.39 -8.29 -1.01
N LEU A 145 -6.66 -8.27 0.30
CA LEU A 145 -7.77 -7.48 0.87
C LEU A 145 -7.62 -5.98 0.61
N ARG A 146 -6.40 -5.44 0.74
CA ARG A 146 -6.15 -4.02 0.47
C ARG A 146 -6.46 -3.68 -0.98
N ILE A 147 -5.97 -4.48 -1.93
CA ILE A 147 -6.19 -4.26 -3.37
C ILE A 147 -7.66 -4.47 -3.75
N GLU A 148 -8.33 -5.47 -3.17
CA GLU A 148 -9.77 -5.68 -3.36
C GLU A 148 -10.58 -4.47 -2.90
N HIS A 149 -10.27 -3.91 -1.73
CA HIS A 149 -10.93 -2.70 -1.21
C HIS A 149 -10.65 -1.48 -2.09
N GLU A 150 -9.40 -1.25 -2.50
CA GLU A 150 -9.04 -0.16 -3.40
C GLU A 150 -9.78 -0.25 -4.74
N ASN A 151 -9.88 -1.45 -5.31
CA ASN A 151 -10.62 -1.67 -6.55
C ASN A 151 -12.11 -1.45 -6.38
N LYS A 152 -12.71 -1.91 -5.26
CA LYS A 152 -14.13 -1.71 -4.96
C LYS A 152 -14.48 -0.24 -4.78
N VAL A 153 -13.60 0.53 -4.11
CA VAL A 153 -13.77 1.98 -3.99
C VAL A 153 -13.71 2.66 -5.35
N LYS A 154 -12.75 2.29 -6.21
CA LYS A 154 -12.64 2.82 -7.58
C LYS A 154 -13.87 2.50 -8.42
N GLU A 155 -14.34 1.26 -8.36
CA GLU A 155 -15.55 0.81 -9.06
C GLU A 155 -16.78 1.61 -8.60
N MET A 156 -16.96 1.74 -7.28
CA MET A 156 -18.07 2.50 -6.70
C MET A 156 -18.04 3.97 -7.13
N ASN A 157 -16.85 4.61 -7.09
CA ASN A 157 -16.69 6.00 -7.55
C ASN A 157 -17.04 6.12 -9.04
N SER A 158 -16.60 5.17 -9.87
CA SER A 158 -16.92 5.17 -11.31
C SER A 158 -18.44 5.02 -11.57
N ILE A 159 -19.10 4.16 -10.77
CA ILE A 159 -20.56 4.00 -10.85
C ILE A 159 -21.27 5.31 -10.42
N LEU A 160 -20.85 5.91 -9.31
CA LEU A 160 -21.40 7.18 -8.82
C LEU A 160 -21.22 8.30 -9.86
N ASP A 161 -20.03 8.45 -10.42
CA ASP A 161 -19.77 9.43 -11.48
C ASP A 161 -20.64 9.18 -12.70
N SER A 162 -20.80 7.92 -13.11
CA SER A 162 -21.68 7.56 -14.23
C SER A 162 -23.14 7.92 -13.95
N ILE A 163 -23.64 7.60 -12.75
CA ILE A 163 -25.02 7.93 -12.35
C ILE A 163 -25.21 9.46 -12.34
N LEU A 164 -24.35 10.17 -11.62
CA LEU A 164 -24.45 11.61 -11.41
C LEU A 164 -24.33 12.41 -12.72
N ASN A 165 -23.55 11.90 -13.69
CA ASN A 165 -23.41 12.55 -15.00
C ASN A 165 -24.53 12.21 -16.00
N ASN A 166 -25.32 11.15 -15.75
CA ASN A 166 -26.40 10.74 -16.64
C ASN A 166 -27.81 11.06 -16.11
N ILE A 167 -27.95 11.52 -14.86
CA ILE A 167 -29.23 11.98 -14.35
C ILE A 167 -29.59 13.33 -15.02
N PRO A 168 -30.87 13.55 -15.40
CA PRO A 168 -31.33 14.81 -16.00
C PRO A 168 -31.61 15.85 -14.91
N VAL A 169 -30.69 16.02 -13.96
CA VAL A 169 -30.77 16.99 -12.87
C VAL A 169 -29.47 17.74 -12.81
N TYR A 170 -29.54 19.06 -12.63
CA TYR A 170 -28.35 19.89 -12.45
C TYR A 170 -27.81 19.70 -11.05
N LEU A 171 -26.58 19.17 -10.94
CA LEU A 171 -25.97 18.83 -9.67
C LEU A 171 -24.59 19.46 -9.55
N PHE A 172 -24.40 20.12 -8.43
CA PHE A 172 -23.10 20.63 -8.02
C PHE A 172 -22.93 20.48 -6.51
N VAL A 173 -21.68 20.48 -6.05
CA VAL A 173 -21.30 20.48 -4.64
C VAL A 173 -20.26 21.55 -4.41
N LYS A 174 -20.41 22.32 -3.34
CA LYS A 174 -19.46 23.35 -2.91
C LYS A 174 -18.84 22.97 -1.56
N ASP A 175 -17.61 23.43 -1.31
CA ASP A 175 -16.90 23.25 -0.05
C ASP A 175 -16.99 24.52 0.82
N PRO A 176 -17.81 24.51 1.87
CA PRO A 176 -17.92 25.66 2.78
C PRO A 176 -16.63 25.98 3.52
N GLY A 177 -15.79 24.97 3.77
CA GLY A 177 -14.51 25.10 4.44
C GLY A 177 -13.42 25.74 3.57
N ASN A 178 -13.67 25.81 2.25
CA ASN A 178 -12.74 26.36 1.25
C ASN A 178 -13.45 27.39 0.36
N GLU A 179 -13.94 28.47 0.95
CA GLU A 179 -14.56 29.60 0.25
C GLU A 179 -15.72 29.21 -0.68
N PHE A 180 -16.41 28.12 -0.44
CA PHE A 180 -17.47 27.56 -1.30
C PHE A 180 -17.01 27.27 -2.72
N ARG A 181 -15.76 26.83 -2.89
CA ARG A 181 -15.27 26.36 -4.19
C ARG A 181 -16.02 25.10 -4.61
N TYR A 182 -16.31 25.00 -5.91
CA TYR A 182 -16.98 23.84 -6.46
C TYR A 182 -16.11 22.60 -6.38
N LEU A 183 -16.63 21.56 -5.70
CA LEU A 183 -16.02 20.22 -5.62
C LEU A 183 -16.57 19.26 -6.67
N TYR A 184 -17.81 19.48 -7.09
CA TYR A 184 -18.47 18.65 -8.06
C TYR A 184 -19.36 19.48 -8.98
N TRP A 185 -19.44 19.07 -10.26
CA TRP A 185 -20.21 19.76 -11.31
C TRP A 185 -20.57 18.71 -12.36
N ASN A 186 -21.85 18.29 -12.45
CA ASN A 186 -22.24 17.24 -13.36
C ASN A 186 -22.41 17.71 -14.80
N ARG A 187 -22.40 16.75 -15.73
CA ARG A 187 -22.55 17.02 -17.16
C ARG A 187 -23.83 17.77 -17.50
N ALA A 188 -24.99 17.45 -16.88
CA ALA A 188 -26.25 18.14 -17.12
C ALA A 188 -26.15 19.63 -16.78
N PHE A 189 -25.44 19.98 -15.70
CA PHE A 189 -25.24 21.40 -15.34
C PHE A 189 -24.19 22.08 -16.22
N GLU A 190 -23.16 21.39 -16.67
CA GLU A 190 -22.18 21.87 -17.65
C GLU A 190 -22.88 22.25 -18.97
N GLU A 191 -23.73 21.36 -19.49
CA GLU A 191 -24.49 21.60 -20.73
C GLU A 191 -25.52 22.75 -20.59
N TYR A 192 -26.14 22.86 -19.43
CA TYR A 192 -27.13 23.92 -19.15
C TYR A 192 -26.48 25.28 -18.92
N SER A 193 -25.47 25.36 -18.02
CA SER A 193 -24.81 26.63 -17.68
C SER A 193 -23.87 27.15 -18.76
N ARG A 194 -23.45 26.29 -19.70
CA ARG A 194 -22.38 26.52 -20.68
C ARG A 194 -21.01 26.78 -20.03
N ILE A 195 -20.83 26.36 -18.79
CA ILE A 195 -19.58 26.45 -18.07
C ILE A 195 -19.02 25.02 -17.95
N PRO A 196 -17.87 24.72 -18.58
CA PRO A 196 -17.28 23.40 -18.48
C PRO A 196 -16.82 23.10 -17.06
N ALA A 197 -16.95 21.84 -16.61
CA ALA A 197 -16.54 21.39 -15.29
C ALA A 197 -15.08 21.77 -14.98
N SER A 198 -14.19 21.69 -15.97
CA SER A 198 -12.78 22.11 -15.84
C SER A 198 -12.59 23.59 -15.47
N ARG A 199 -13.57 24.44 -15.73
CA ARG A 199 -13.58 25.86 -15.35
C ARG A 199 -14.29 26.10 -14.03
N ALA A 200 -15.25 25.24 -13.66
CA ALA A 200 -16.02 25.37 -12.42
C ALA A 200 -15.27 24.80 -11.21
N LEU A 201 -14.69 23.62 -11.36
CA LEU A 201 -14.04 22.91 -10.25
C LEU A 201 -12.87 23.71 -9.67
N GLY A 202 -12.84 23.81 -8.33
CA GLY A 202 -11.85 24.59 -7.61
C GLY A 202 -12.05 26.12 -7.63
N HIS A 203 -13.09 26.61 -8.29
CA HIS A 203 -13.43 28.03 -8.38
C HIS A 203 -14.68 28.37 -7.59
N THR A 204 -14.85 29.64 -7.25
CA THR A 204 -16.02 30.19 -6.57
C THR A 204 -17.04 30.73 -7.57
N ASP A 205 -18.27 31.06 -7.13
CA ASP A 205 -19.30 31.71 -7.96
C ASP A 205 -18.80 33.01 -8.59
N TYR A 206 -18.04 33.82 -7.85
CA TYR A 206 -17.48 35.09 -8.31
C TYR A 206 -16.47 34.93 -9.45
N GLU A 207 -15.79 33.78 -9.52
CA GLU A 207 -14.78 33.52 -10.54
C GLU A 207 -15.37 32.93 -11.84
N ILE A 208 -16.55 32.29 -11.76
CA ILE A 208 -17.14 31.57 -12.90
C ILE A 208 -18.37 32.23 -13.50
N PHE A 209 -19.19 32.92 -12.70
CA PHE A 209 -20.37 33.61 -13.22
C PHE A 209 -20.07 35.06 -13.65
N PRO A 210 -20.62 35.51 -14.78
CA PRO A 210 -20.33 36.84 -15.30
C PRO A 210 -20.97 37.97 -14.49
N SER A 211 -22.05 37.71 -13.74
CA SER A 211 -22.77 38.66 -12.93
C SER A 211 -22.32 38.63 -11.48
N PRO A 212 -21.61 39.67 -10.96
CA PRO A 212 -21.25 39.71 -9.55
C PRO A 212 -22.46 39.72 -8.59
N LYS A 213 -23.61 40.25 -9.07
CA LYS A 213 -24.85 40.27 -8.29
C LYS A 213 -25.40 38.86 -8.09
N ASP A 214 -25.37 38.03 -9.13
CA ASP A 214 -25.85 36.65 -9.07
C ASP A 214 -24.89 35.82 -8.17
N ALA A 215 -23.58 36.00 -8.31
CA ALA A 215 -22.60 35.35 -7.49
C ALA A 215 -22.76 35.68 -5.98
N GLU A 216 -23.05 36.95 -5.66
CA GLU A 216 -23.34 37.37 -4.29
C GLU A 216 -24.62 36.73 -3.76
N HIS A 217 -25.68 36.66 -4.60
CA HIS A 217 -26.94 36.03 -4.25
C HIS A 217 -26.74 34.55 -3.91
N PHE A 218 -26.09 33.79 -4.76
CA PHE A 218 -25.77 32.39 -4.51
C PHE A 218 -24.96 32.21 -3.22
N ARG A 219 -24.01 33.10 -2.95
CA ARG A 219 -23.24 33.09 -1.71
C ARG A 219 -24.09 33.28 -0.46
N GLN A 220 -25.08 34.19 -0.52
CA GLN A 220 -25.97 34.45 0.62
C GLN A 220 -26.90 33.26 0.88
N ASP A 221 -27.35 32.56 -0.14
CA ASP A 221 -28.16 31.36 -0.04
C ASP A 221 -27.34 30.20 0.58
N ASP A 222 -26.12 29.99 0.11
CA ASP A 222 -25.17 29.03 0.69
C ASP A 222 -24.94 29.29 2.17
N LEU A 223 -24.67 30.54 2.57
CA LEU A 223 -24.47 30.92 3.98
C LEU A 223 -25.74 30.74 4.81
N THR A 224 -26.91 30.98 4.24
CA THR A 224 -28.20 30.78 4.93
C THR A 224 -28.44 29.30 5.16
N LEU A 225 -28.19 28.46 4.14
CA LEU A 225 -28.29 27.01 4.25
C LEU A 225 -27.37 26.47 5.39
N LEU A 226 -26.12 26.92 5.44
CA LEU A 226 -25.18 26.52 6.50
C LEU A 226 -25.64 26.96 7.89
N ARG A 227 -26.18 28.14 8.01
CA ARG A 227 -26.66 28.69 9.30
C ARG A 227 -27.89 27.97 9.80
N THR A 228 -28.85 27.63 8.94
CA THR A 228 -30.10 27.00 9.32
C THR A 228 -29.99 25.48 9.40
N GLY A 229 -29.14 24.85 8.59
CA GLY A 229 -29.06 23.40 8.44
C GLY A 229 -30.30 22.77 7.83
N GLU A 230 -31.24 23.58 7.33
CA GLU A 230 -32.52 23.12 6.80
C GLU A 230 -32.49 23.08 5.26
N ARG A 231 -33.13 22.07 4.69
CA ARG A 231 -33.35 22.00 3.25
C ARG A 231 -34.14 23.22 2.80
N GLN A 232 -33.63 23.92 1.80
CA GLN A 232 -34.28 25.06 1.18
C GLN A 232 -34.59 24.76 -0.29
N THR A 233 -35.62 25.43 -0.83
CA THR A 233 -35.99 25.34 -2.23
C THR A 233 -36.16 26.78 -2.76
N PHE A 234 -35.43 27.11 -3.81
CA PHE A 234 -35.45 28.43 -4.43
C PHE A 234 -35.81 28.30 -5.90
N ILE A 235 -36.44 29.33 -6.43
CA ILE A 235 -36.54 29.58 -7.88
C ILE A 235 -35.56 30.71 -8.17
N GLU A 236 -34.51 30.40 -8.90
CA GLU A 236 -33.41 31.32 -9.16
C GLU A 236 -33.39 31.72 -10.64
N GLU A 237 -33.19 33.01 -10.86
CA GLU A 237 -32.86 33.54 -12.18
C GLU A 237 -31.40 33.96 -12.19
N TYR A 238 -30.65 33.54 -13.20
CA TYR A 238 -29.27 33.97 -13.37
C TYR A 238 -28.90 34.17 -14.84
N VAL A 239 -27.83 34.94 -15.08
CA VAL A 239 -27.27 35.14 -16.40
C VAL A 239 -26.22 34.09 -16.70
N SER A 240 -26.47 33.28 -17.74
CA SER A 240 -25.54 32.26 -18.20
C SER A 240 -24.24 32.85 -18.77
N ALA A 241 -23.23 32.04 -18.97
CA ALA A 241 -21.94 32.44 -19.58
C ALA A 241 -22.13 33.01 -21.02
N THR A 242 -23.24 32.71 -21.67
CA THR A 242 -23.62 33.25 -23.01
C THR A 242 -24.47 34.53 -22.95
N GLY A 243 -24.78 35.04 -21.75
CA GLY A 243 -25.60 36.24 -21.55
C GLY A 243 -27.11 35.99 -21.58
N GLU A 244 -27.57 34.74 -21.62
CA GLU A 244 -28.99 34.38 -21.59
C GLU A 244 -29.48 34.29 -20.13
N THR A 245 -30.68 34.88 -19.85
CA THR A 245 -31.33 34.66 -18.55
C THR A 245 -31.92 33.27 -18.48
N ARG A 246 -31.63 32.54 -17.40
CA ARG A 246 -32.08 31.17 -17.15
C ARG A 246 -32.76 31.07 -15.80
N ILE A 247 -33.72 30.18 -15.68
CA ILE A 247 -34.50 29.92 -14.47
C ILE A 247 -34.22 28.48 -14.03
N VAL A 248 -33.89 28.28 -12.75
CA VAL A 248 -33.69 26.96 -12.10
C VAL A 248 -34.61 26.85 -10.90
N ASN A 249 -35.10 25.64 -10.65
CA ASN A 249 -35.92 25.30 -9.49
C ASN A 249 -35.37 24.01 -8.87
#